data_6cfc50ae84405303134f5196fa3b4e2f
#
_entry.id   6cfc50ae84405303134f5196fa3b4e2f
#
_cell.length_a   1.000
_cell.length_b   1.000
_cell.length_c   1.000
_cell.angle_alpha   90.00
_cell.angle_beta   90.00
_cell.angle_gamma   90.00
#
_symmetry.space_group_name_H-M   'P 1'
#
loop_
_entity.id
_entity.type
_entity.pdbx_description
1 polymer ?
#
loop_
_entity_poly.entity_id
_entity_poly.type
_entity_poly.pdbx_seq_one_letter_code
_entity_poly.pdbx_strand_id
1 'polypeptide(L)'
;MRLVVARCSVKYEGRLDAHLPEAVRLVMVKADGCVAIHSDGGAYKPLNWMNAPNTIVETDQQWVVTNPKGEILTITFHEIHVETNHEFGEDPGLQKDGVEAHLQELLAALPE
;
A
#
# COMPACT_ATOMS: atom_id res chain seq x y z
N MET A 1 -11.05 -2.12 -0.98
CA MET A 1 -9.90 -1.20 -0.99
C MET A 1 -10.23 0.03 -0.16
N ARG A 2 -9.42 0.30 0.83
CA ARG A 2 -9.59 1.46 1.68
C ARG A 2 -8.46 2.43 1.38
N LEU A 3 -8.79 3.68 1.15
CA LEU A 3 -7.83 4.70 0.78
C LEU A 3 -7.89 5.84 1.80
N VAL A 4 -6.72 6.23 2.31
CA VAL A 4 -6.64 7.33 3.27
C VAL A 4 -5.56 8.29 2.78
N VAL A 5 -5.95 9.55 2.59
CA VAL A 5 -4.98 10.62 2.32
C VAL A 5 -4.83 11.39 3.61
N ALA A 6 -3.63 11.40 4.15
CA ALA A 6 -3.43 11.94 5.48
C ALA A 6 -2.00 12.43 5.67
N ARG A 7 -1.86 13.42 6.54
CA ARG A 7 -0.54 13.77 7.05
C ARG A 7 -0.20 12.74 8.11
N CYS A 8 0.83 11.97 7.88
CA CYS A 8 1.17 10.87 8.77
C CYS A 8 2.67 10.62 8.76
N SER A 9 3.12 9.93 9.79
CA SER A 9 4.47 9.39 9.85
C SER A 9 4.37 7.88 9.98
N VAL A 10 5.39 7.17 9.53
CA VAL A 10 5.35 5.72 9.47
C VAL A 10 6.64 5.16 10.02
N LYS A 11 6.53 4.12 10.84
CA LYS A 11 7.69 3.45 11.38
C LYS A 11 7.57 1.97 11.08
N TYR A 12 8.61 1.40 10.50
CA TYR A 12 8.68 -0.04 10.24
C TYR A 12 9.75 -0.64 11.13
N GLU A 13 9.41 -1.72 11.82
CA GLU A 13 10.32 -2.45 12.68
C GLU A 13 10.35 -3.91 12.25
N GLY A 14 11.51 -4.38 11.84
CA GLY A 14 11.66 -5.73 11.36
C GLY A 14 13.13 -6.10 11.30
N ARG A 15 13.52 -6.76 10.21
CA ARG A 15 14.94 -7.08 10.04
C ARG A 15 15.76 -5.81 9.96
N LEU A 16 15.21 -4.80 9.32
CA LEU A 16 15.82 -3.47 9.26
C LEU A 16 14.72 -2.50 9.66
N ASP A 17 15.09 -1.50 10.42
CA ASP A 17 14.13 -0.48 10.82
C ASP A 17 14.16 0.64 9.79
N ALA A 18 12.97 1.21 9.53
CA ALA A 18 12.83 2.29 8.58
C ALA A 18 11.81 3.28 9.11
N HIS A 19 11.91 4.51 8.66
CA HIS A 19 11.06 5.57 9.16
C HIS A 19 10.74 6.56 8.04
N LEU A 20 9.46 6.88 7.88
CA LEU A 20 9.01 7.92 6.97
C LEU A 20 8.58 9.11 7.81
N PRO A 21 9.25 10.24 7.66
CA PRO A 21 8.89 11.44 8.44
C PRO A 21 7.48 11.91 8.10
N GLU A 22 6.95 12.78 8.91
CA GLU A 22 5.61 13.30 8.72
C GLU A 22 5.48 14.00 7.37
N ALA A 23 4.48 13.60 6.60
CA ALA A 23 4.15 14.20 5.31
C ALA A 23 2.77 13.73 4.91
N VAL A 24 2.18 14.39 3.92
CA VAL A 24 0.91 13.95 3.38
C VAL A 24 1.18 12.77 2.46
N ARG A 25 0.53 11.66 2.74
CA ARG A 25 0.77 10.41 2.02
C ARG A 25 -0.55 9.70 1.76
N LEU A 26 -0.50 8.73 0.85
CA LEU A 26 -1.64 7.86 0.58
C LEU A 26 -1.39 6.53 1.27
N VAL A 27 -2.32 6.12 2.12
CA VAL A 27 -2.29 4.82 2.78
C VAL A 27 -3.39 3.97 2.16
N MET A 28 -3.02 2.80 1.68
CA MET A 28 -3.95 1.89 1.01
C MET A 28 -4.03 0.59 1.79
N VAL A 29 -5.26 0.12 2.05
CA VAL A 29 -5.48 -1.20 2.62
C VAL A 29 -6.29 -1.97 1.60
N LYS A 30 -5.73 -3.03 1.06
CA LYS A 30 -6.36 -3.80 0.01
C LYS A 30 -7.27 -4.87 0.60
N ALA A 31 -8.10 -5.44 -0.25
CA ALA A 31 -9.10 -6.40 0.21
C ALA A 31 -8.49 -7.61 0.90
N ASP A 32 -7.29 -8.00 0.49
CA ASP A 32 -6.61 -9.15 1.09
C ASP A 32 -5.85 -8.80 2.37
N GLY A 33 -5.85 -7.53 2.76
CA GLY A 33 -5.18 -7.07 3.97
C GLY A 33 -3.84 -6.39 3.73
N CYS A 34 -3.32 -6.42 2.51
CA CYS A 34 -2.04 -5.77 2.23
C CYS A 34 -2.15 -4.26 2.48
N VAL A 35 -1.12 -3.70 3.10
CA VAL A 35 -1.05 -2.28 3.41
C VAL A 35 0.10 -1.69 2.62
N ALA A 36 -0.14 -0.55 1.98
CA ALA A 36 0.89 0.13 1.20
C ALA A 36 0.81 1.63 1.46
N ILE A 37 1.97 2.27 1.55
CA ILE A 37 2.07 3.71 1.75
C ILE A 37 2.78 4.31 0.54
N HIS A 38 2.14 5.29 -0.08
CA HIS A 38 2.66 5.93 -1.28
C HIS A 38 2.83 7.41 -1.09
N SER A 39 3.82 7.97 -1.77
CA SER A 39 3.93 9.42 -1.90
C SER A 39 3.19 9.84 -3.17
N ASP A 40 3.15 11.14 -3.40
CA ASP A 40 2.52 11.69 -4.60
C ASP A 40 3.55 11.75 -5.72
N GLY A 41 4.03 10.58 -6.12
CA GLY A 41 5.02 10.50 -7.17
C GLY A 41 5.47 9.05 -7.38
N GLY A 42 6.11 8.82 -8.50
CA GLY A 42 6.56 7.49 -8.85
C GLY A 42 5.45 6.64 -9.44
N ALA A 43 5.83 5.60 -10.17
CA ALA A 43 4.85 4.86 -10.96
C ALA A 43 4.26 3.65 -10.26
N TYR A 44 5.03 2.96 -9.43
CA TYR A 44 4.48 1.72 -8.91
C TYR A 44 4.94 1.33 -7.51
N LYS A 45 6.09 1.70 -7.08
CA LYS A 45 6.64 1.14 -5.83
C LYS A 45 6.21 1.95 -4.63
N PRO A 46 5.59 1.33 -3.64
CA PRO A 46 5.27 2.04 -2.41
C PRO A 46 6.53 2.38 -1.62
N LEU A 47 6.42 3.42 -0.79
CA LEU A 47 7.52 3.80 0.09
C LEU A 47 7.71 2.77 1.19
N ASN A 48 6.61 2.19 1.64
CA ASN A 48 6.64 1.15 2.66
C ASN A 48 5.38 0.31 2.48
N TRP A 49 5.44 -0.95 2.94
CA TRP A 49 4.30 -1.84 2.76
C TRP A 49 4.41 -3.02 3.71
N MET A 50 3.29 -3.70 3.92
CA MET A 50 3.26 -4.99 4.59
C MET A 50 2.24 -5.87 3.89
N ASN A 51 2.68 -7.02 3.41
CA ASN A 51 1.82 -7.96 2.72
C ASN A 51 0.93 -8.71 3.69
N ALA A 52 -0.15 -9.27 3.18
CA ALA A 52 -0.98 -10.21 3.93
C ALA A 52 -0.23 -11.54 4.05
N PRO A 53 -0.45 -12.32 5.09
CA PRO A 53 -1.39 -12.06 6.18
C PRO A 53 -0.81 -11.09 7.21
N ASN A 54 -1.68 -10.25 7.72
CA ASN A 54 -1.29 -9.31 8.78
C ASN A 54 -2.52 -8.99 9.61
N THR A 55 -2.29 -8.33 10.73
CA THR A 55 -3.35 -7.86 11.61
C THR A 55 -3.20 -6.36 11.77
N ILE A 56 -4.30 -5.64 11.64
CA ILE A 56 -4.31 -4.19 11.77
C ILE A 56 -5.10 -3.83 13.03
N VAL A 57 -4.47 -3.14 13.96
CA VAL A 57 -5.14 -2.62 15.14
C VAL A 57 -5.25 -1.11 14.96
N GLU A 58 -6.47 -0.60 14.94
CA GLU A 58 -6.74 0.81 14.69
C GLU A 58 -7.14 1.51 15.98
N THR A 59 -6.52 2.64 16.22
CA THR A 59 -6.96 3.55 17.27
C THR A 59 -7.26 4.89 16.61
N ASP A 60 -7.62 5.90 17.40
CA ASP A 60 -7.99 7.19 16.84
C ASP A 60 -6.90 7.82 16.01
N GLN A 61 -5.66 7.62 16.38
CA GLN A 61 -4.55 8.32 15.75
C GLN A 61 -3.50 7.39 15.17
N GLN A 62 -3.66 6.09 15.32
CA GLN A 62 -2.56 5.20 14.97
C GLN A 62 -3.08 3.84 14.51
N TRP A 63 -2.47 3.32 13.46
CA TRP A 63 -2.71 1.96 13.02
C TRP A 63 -1.43 1.17 13.22
N VAL A 64 -1.53 0.02 13.87
CA VAL A 64 -0.39 -0.87 14.07
C VAL A 64 -0.66 -2.14 13.29
N VAL A 65 0.20 -2.41 12.32
CA VAL A 65 0.07 -3.56 11.43
C VAL A 65 1.17 -4.55 11.79
N THR A 66 0.79 -5.76 12.11
CA THR A 66 1.75 -6.81 12.48
C THR A 66 1.53 -8.04 11.63
N ASN A 67 2.58 -8.84 11.47
CA ASN A 67 2.47 -10.08 10.72
C ASN A 67 3.07 -11.23 11.54
N PRO A 68 2.89 -12.49 11.08
CA PRO A 68 3.42 -13.64 11.82
C PRO A 68 4.94 -13.67 11.96
N LYS A 69 5.66 -12.91 11.14
CA LYS A 69 7.10 -12.85 11.22
C LYS A 69 7.59 -11.89 12.29
N GLY A 70 6.70 -11.20 12.95
CA GLY A 70 7.08 -10.25 14.00
C GLY A 70 7.40 -8.86 13.50
N GLU A 71 7.12 -8.57 12.24
CA GLU A 71 7.32 -7.23 11.71
C GLU A 71 6.19 -6.33 12.15
N ILE A 72 6.50 -5.07 12.39
CA ILE A 72 5.52 -4.08 12.87
C ILE A 72 5.61 -2.85 12.00
N LEU A 73 4.47 -2.44 11.48
CA LEU A 73 4.35 -1.22 10.70
C LEU A 73 3.39 -0.31 11.45
N THR A 74 3.88 0.81 11.95
CA THR A 74 3.08 1.75 12.73
C THR A 74 2.86 3.00 11.93
N ILE A 75 1.60 3.34 11.69
CA ILE A 75 1.22 4.54 10.96
C ILE A 75 0.57 5.47 11.97
N THR A 76 1.18 6.64 12.17
CA THR A 76 0.64 7.65 13.07
C THR A 76 0.01 8.74 12.23
N PHE A 77 -1.29 8.93 12.38
CA PHE A 77 -2.04 9.93 11.62
C PHE A 77 -2.08 11.23 12.42
N HIS A 78 -1.60 12.27 11.79
CA HIS A 78 -1.64 13.60 12.40
C HIS A 78 -2.83 14.40 11.91
N GLU A 79 -3.23 14.20 10.66
CA GLU A 79 -4.40 14.86 10.10
C GLU A 79 -4.90 14.03 8.93
N ILE A 80 -6.14 13.59 9.00
CA ILE A 80 -6.74 12.80 7.92
C ILE A 80 -7.52 13.74 7.02
N HIS A 81 -7.14 13.77 5.75
CA HIS A 81 -7.80 14.64 4.77
C HIS A 81 -9.00 13.97 4.14
N VAL A 82 -8.83 12.71 3.75
CA VAL A 82 -9.88 11.96 3.06
C VAL A 82 -9.74 10.50 3.41
N GLU A 83 -10.86 9.83 3.60
CA GLU A 83 -10.87 8.38 3.77
C GLU A 83 -12.05 7.83 2.99
N THR A 84 -11.79 6.87 2.09
CA THR A 84 -12.84 6.27 1.27
C THR A 84 -12.66 4.77 1.22
N ASN A 85 -13.74 4.07 0.92
CA ASN A 85 -13.76 2.62 0.78
C ASN A 85 -14.40 2.27 -0.55
N HIS A 86 -13.85 1.25 -1.22
CA HIS A 86 -14.35 0.82 -2.50
C HIS A 86 -14.29 -0.70 -2.61
N GLU A 87 -15.28 -1.28 -3.26
CA GLU A 87 -15.26 -2.70 -3.56
C GLU A 87 -15.03 -2.87 -5.04
N PHE A 88 -13.93 -3.55 -5.38
CA PHE A 88 -13.54 -3.72 -6.77
C PHE A 88 -14.15 -4.97 -7.40
N GLY A 89 -14.59 -5.91 -6.57
CA GLY A 89 -15.01 -7.19 -7.08
C GLY A 89 -13.80 -8.06 -7.41
N GLU A 90 -14.05 -9.08 -8.17
CA GLU A 90 -13.02 -10.05 -8.51
C GLU A 90 -12.17 -9.52 -9.64
N ASP A 91 -10.86 -9.66 -9.51
CA ASP A 91 -9.92 -9.18 -10.51
C ASP A 91 -9.50 -10.34 -11.39
N PRO A 92 -9.73 -10.27 -12.69
CA PRO A 92 -9.33 -11.37 -13.58
C PRO A 92 -7.81 -11.48 -13.79
N GLY A 93 -7.06 -10.51 -13.31
CA GLY A 93 -5.62 -10.52 -13.48
C GLY A 93 -5.20 -10.02 -14.84
N LEU A 94 -3.90 -10.08 -15.07
CA LEU A 94 -3.36 -9.61 -16.32
C LEU A 94 -3.63 -10.64 -17.43
N GLN A 95 -4.19 -10.18 -18.52
CA GLN A 95 -4.45 -11.03 -19.67
C GLN A 95 -3.44 -10.67 -20.74
N LYS A 96 -2.76 -11.68 -21.27
CA LYS A 96 -1.81 -11.45 -22.34
C LYS A 96 -2.46 -11.81 -23.66
N ASP A 97 -2.40 -10.89 -24.59
CA ASP A 97 -3.01 -11.08 -25.88
C ASP A 97 -1.99 -11.57 -26.89
N GLY A 98 -2.42 -12.46 -27.76
CA GLY A 98 -1.59 -12.91 -28.85
C GLY A 98 -0.35 -13.63 -28.43
N VAL A 99 0.67 -13.49 -29.23
CA VAL A 99 1.92 -14.14 -29.00
C VAL A 99 2.65 -13.41 -27.90
N GLU A 100 3.10 -14.16 -26.99
CA GLU A 100 3.69 -13.58 -25.84
C GLU A 100 5.12 -13.24 -25.97
N ALA A 101 5.75 -13.58 -27.01
CA ALA A 101 7.17 -13.47 -27.07
C ALA A 101 7.70 -12.09 -26.78
N HIS A 102 6.98 -11.06 -27.16
CA HIS A 102 7.43 -9.71 -26.92
C HIS A 102 6.39 -8.88 -26.26
N LEU A 103 5.57 -9.54 -25.53
CA LEU A 103 4.45 -8.87 -24.95
C LEU A 103 4.82 -7.88 -23.91
N GLN A 104 5.90 -8.10 -23.25
CA GLN A 104 6.29 -7.18 -22.22
C GLN A 104 6.60 -5.81 -22.75
N GLU A 105 7.07 -5.69 -23.95
CA GLU A 105 7.27 -4.37 -24.47
C GLU A 105 5.97 -3.66 -24.64
N LEU A 106 4.95 -4.39 -25.01
CA LEU A 106 3.65 -3.78 -25.11
C LEU A 106 3.19 -3.27 -23.79
N LEU A 107 3.40 -4.03 -22.76
CA LEU A 107 2.99 -3.57 -21.44
C LEU A 107 3.74 -2.36 -21.01
N ALA A 108 4.96 -2.25 -21.42
CA ALA A 108 5.74 -1.09 -21.04
C ALA A 108 5.42 0.11 -21.90
N ALA A 109 5.15 -0.10 -23.13
CA ALA A 109 4.94 0.99 -24.05
C ALA A 109 3.50 1.40 -24.19
N LEU A 110 2.64 0.61 -23.89
CA LEU A 110 1.28 0.73 -24.17
C LEU A 110 0.60 1.75 -23.45
N PRO A 111 0.41 2.04 -23.60
CA PRO A 111 -0.12 2.53 -22.87
C PRO A 111 -1.35 2.22 -22.74
N GLU A 112 -1.14 1.15 -23.05
CA GLU A 112 -1.44 0.75 -23.01
C GLU A 112 -1.53 0.86 -22.98
#